data_22cefea7d52fd81724e4a685f21a2f5e
#
_entry.id   22cefea7d52fd81724e4a685f21a2f5e
#
_cell.length_a   1.000
_cell.length_b   1.000
_cell.length_c   1.000
_cell.angle_alpha   90.00
_cell.angle_beta   90.00
_cell.angle_gamma   90.00
#
_symmetry.space_group_name_H-M   'P 1'
#
loop_
_entity.id
_entity.type
_entity.pdbx_description
1 polymer ?
#
loop_
_entity_poly.entity_id
_entity_poly.type
_entity_poly.pdbx_seq_one_letter_code
_entity_poly.pdbx_strand_id
1 'polypeptide(L)'
;MIRNQFDERLLTMLNAMNTYSETFVICDCRPRINAVTNRYVKGKGYENVTNYKKAHIIFFDIQNIHKMRDSVQALKRCCEDQQSQSWLKTLHGVF
;
A
#
# COMPACT_ATOMS: atom_id res chain seq x y z
N MET A 1 -10.58 -9.14 14.39
CA MET A 1 -11.18 -9.16 13.04
C MET A 1 -12.01 -10.42 12.95
N ILE A 2 -13.28 -10.30 12.60
CA ILE A 2 -14.19 -11.45 12.49
C ILE A 2 -13.84 -12.20 11.22
N ARG A 3 -13.65 -13.50 11.32
CA ARG A 3 -13.39 -14.39 10.19
C ARG A 3 -14.62 -14.43 9.26
N ASN A 4 -14.41 -14.25 7.96
CA ASN A 4 -15.47 -14.31 6.95
C ASN A 4 -15.20 -15.47 5.98
N GLN A 5 -16.03 -16.50 6.06
CA GLN A 5 -15.88 -17.70 5.21
C GLN A 5 -16.13 -17.42 3.74
N PHE A 6 -16.96 -16.44 3.41
CA PHE A 6 -17.21 -16.08 1.99
C PHE A 6 -16.00 -15.41 1.37
N ASP A 7 -15.32 -14.51 2.09
CA ASP A 7 -14.09 -13.89 1.62
C ASP A 7 -12.97 -14.92 1.45
N GLU A 8 -12.83 -15.85 2.40
CA GLU A 8 -11.87 -16.93 2.30
C GLU A 8 -12.12 -17.83 1.08
N ARG A 9 -13.39 -18.13 0.81
CA ARG A 9 -13.79 -18.93 -0.35
C ARG A 9 -13.53 -18.18 -1.65
N LEU A 10 -13.87 -16.88 -1.72
CA LEU A 10 -13.60 -16.05 -2.88
C LEU A 10 -12.11 -16.01 -3.21
N LEU A 11 -11.26 -15.73 -2.24
CA LEU A 11 -9.82 -15.67 -2.44
C LEU A 11 -9.23 -17.03 -2.83
N THR A 12 -9.75 -18.12 -2.27
CA THR A 12 -9.36 -19.48 -2.67
C THR A 12 -9.70 -19.75 -4.12
N MET A 13 -10.88 -19.33 -4.58
CA MET A 13 -11.30 -19.48 -5.98
C MET A 13 -10.44 -18.64 -6.91
N LEU A 14 -10.17 -17.38 -6.55
CA LEU A 14 -9.29 -16.50 -7.34
C LEU A 14 -7.89 -17.08 -7.46
N ASN A 15 -7.33 -17.62 -6.38
CA ASN A 15 -6.03 -18.27 -6.43
C ASN A 15 -6.03 -19.52 -7.31
N ALA A 16 -7.10 -20.31 -7.29
CA ALA A 16 -7.23 -21.50 -8.12
C ALA A 16 -7.32 -21.18 -9.62
N MET A 17 -7.83 -19.99 -9.97
CA MET A 17 -7.87 -19.51 -11.35
C MET A 17 -6.51 -19.00 -11.86
N ASN A 18 -5.57 -18.74 -10.97
CA ASN A 18 -4.22 -18.31 -11.33
C ASN A 18 -3.35 -19.53 -11.64
N THR A 19 -3.11 -19.79 -12.92
CA THR A 19 -2.30 -20.92 -13.37
C THR A 19 -0.79 -20.67 -13.27
N TYR A 20 -0.36 -19.44 -13.03
CA TYR A 20 1.06 -19.04 -13.03
C TYR A 20 1.72 -19.03 -11.67
N SER A 21 0.94 -19.03 -10.61
CA SER A 21 1.50 -18.97 -9.24
C SER A 21 0.66 -19.80 -8.28
N GLU A 22 1.34 -20.56 -7.42
CA GLU A 22 0.69 -21.27 -6.33
C GLU A 22 0.40 -20.39 -5.12
N THR A 23 0.95 -19.18 -5.09
CA THR A 23 0.84 -18.24 -3.98
C THR A 23 0.00 -17.04 -4.35
N PHE A 24 -0.76 -16.56 -3.37
CA PHE A 24 -1.60 -15.38 -3.48
C PHE A 24 -0.97 -14.23 -2.69
N VAL A 25 -0.80 -13.08 -3.33
CA VAL A 25 -0.20 -11.90 -2.71
C VAL A 25 -1.27 -10.85 -2.44
N ILE A 26 -1.37 -10.44 -1.18
CA ILE A 26 -2.19 -9.31 -0.75
C ILE A 26 -1.29 -8.09 -0.64
N CYS A 27 -1.54 -7.08 -1.46
CA CYS A 27 -0.79 -5.83 -1.46
C CYS A 27 -1.53 -4.81 -0.57
N ASP A 28 -0.96 -4.48 0.58
CA ASP A 28 -1.42 -3.37 1.41
C ASP A 28 -0.58 -2.13 1.08
N CYS A 29 -1.20 -1.13 0.47
CA CYS A 29 -0.49 0.07 0.05
C CYS A 29 0.02 0.92 1.22
N ARG A 30 -0.55 0.77 2.40
CA ARG A 30 -0.22 1.59 3.57
C ARG A 30 1.17 1.25 4.14
N PRO A 31 1.81 2.20 4.87
CA PRO A 31 2.92 1.88 5.75
C PRO A 31 2.50 0.83 6.78
N ARG A 32 3.37 -0.14 7.00
CA ARG A 32 3.10 -1.23 7.95
C ARG A 32 2.75 -0.71 9.34
N ILE A 33 3.41 0.35 9.80
CA ILE A 33 3.15 0.96 11.10
C ILE A 33 1.71 1.46 11.22
N ASN A 34 1.18 2.08 10.16
CA ASN A 34 -0.20 2.58 10.14
C ASN A 34 -1.21 1.42 10.16
N ALA A 35 -0.92 0.35 9.44
CA ALA A 35 -1.76 -0.84 9.42
C ALA A 35 -1.81 -1.52 10.79
N VAL A 36 -0.68 -1.63 11.48
CA VAL A 36 -0.58 -2.19 12.84
C VAL A 36 -1.30 -1.30 13.84
N THR A 37 -1.09 0.01 13.80
CA THR A 37 -1.76 0.96 14.70
C THR A 37 -3.28 0.92 14.55
N ASN A 38 -3.78 0.89 13.32
CA ASN A 38 -5.22 0.77 13.05
C ASN A 38 -5.80 -0.56 13.56
N ARG A 39 -5.03 -1.63 13.55
CA ARG A 39 -5.45 -2.92 14.12
C ARG A 39 -5.69 -2.83 15.63
N TYR A 40 -4.77 -2.19 16.36
CA TYR A 40 -4.87 -2.08 17.82
C TYR A 40 -5.90 -1.04 18.27
N VAL A 41 -6.01 0.09 17.59
CA VAL A 41 -6.86 1.21 18.03
C VAL A 41 -8.29 1.09 17.53
N LYS A 42 -8.49 0.65 16.27
CA LYS A 42 -9.82 0.65 15.62
C LYS A 42 -10.34 -0.74 15.27
N GLY A 43 -9.59 -1.79 15.55
CA GLY A 43 -9.92 -3.16 15.11
C GLY A 43 -9.94 -3.34 13.58
N LYS A 44 -9.54 -2.33 12.82
CA LYS A 44 -9.49 -2.30 11.36
C LYS A 44 -8.03 -2.32 10.90
N GLY A 45 -7.37 -3.45 11.10
CA GLY A 45 -5.99 -3.62 10.70
C GLY A 45 -5.81 -4.02 9.25
N TYR A 46 -4.83 -4.86 9.04
CA TYR A 46 -4.57 -5.53 7.77
C TYR A 46 -5.13 -6.96 7.82
N GLU A 47 -5.26 -7.58 6.66
CA GLU A 47 -5.76 -8.95 6.54
C GLU A 47 -4.87 -9.95 7.30
N ASN A 48 -5.52 -10.89 7.98
CA ASN A 48 -4.80 -11.95 8.67
C ASN A 48 -4.54 -13.11 7.69
N VAL A 49 -3.32 -13.21 7.20
CA VAL A 49 -2.91 -14.24 6.23
C VAL A 49 -3.11 -15.67 6.73
N THR A 50 -3.23 -15.89 8.04
CA THR A 50 -3.53 -17.22 8.58
C THR A 50 -4.92 -17.72 8.20
N ASN A 51 -5.84 -16.82 7.83
CA ASN A 51 -7.18 -17.17 7.35
C ASN A 51 -7.19 -17.58 5.87
N TYR A 52 -6.11 -17.28 5.14
CA TYR A 52 -6.04 -17.49 3.70
C TYR A 52 -4.90 -18.43 3.35
N LYS A 53 -5.23 -19.59 2.78
CA LYS A 53 -4.23 -20.59 2.39
C LYS A 53 -3.30 -20.02 1.31
N LYS A 54 -1.99 -20.22 1.49
CA LYS A 54 -0.96 -19.77 0.54
C LYS A 54 -0.94 -18.26 0.27
N ALA A 55 -1.45 -17.44 1.20
CA ALA A 55 -1.44 -15.99 1.10
C ALA A 55 -0.21 -15.38 1.77
N HIS A 56 0.34 -14.35 1.14
CA HIS A 56 1.37 -13.48 1.70
C HIS A 56 0.88 -12.04 1.65
N ILE A 57 1.26 -11.23 2.65
CA ILE A 57 0.99 -9.80 2.64
C ILE A 57 2.27 -9.02 2.43
N ILE A 58 2.21 -8.03 1.54
CA ILE A 58 3.29 -7.10 1.26
C ILE A 58 2.79 -5.69 1.52
N PHE A 59 3.54 -4.90 2.30
CA PHE A 59 3.26 -3.49 2.55
C PHE A 59 4.09 -2.64 1.60
N PHE A 60 3.45 -1.71 0.88
CA PHE A 60 4.13 -0.85 -0.09
C PHE A 60 4.64 0.46 0.49
N ASP A 61 4.36 0.73 1.75
CA ASP A 61 4.84 1.93 2.45
C ASP A 61 4.43 3.25 1.77
N ILE A 62 3.32 3.24 1.06
CA ILE A 62 2.77 4.45 0.45
C ILE A 62 2.12 5.30 1.54
N GLN A 63 2.59 6.53 1.67
CA GLN A 63 2.11 7.48 2.65
C GLN A 63 0.64 7.87 2.39
N ASN A 64 0.01 8.51 3.39
CA ASN A 64 -1.39 8.90 3.28
C ASN A 64 -1.60 9.96 2.18
N ILE A 65 -2.86 10.15 1.79
CA ILE A 65 -3.27 11.04 0.69
C ILE A 65 -2.76 12.49 0.87
N HIS A 66 -2.63 12.98 2.10
CA HIS A 66 -2.13 14.33 2.36
C HIS A 66 -0.65 14.45 1.96
N LYS A 67 0.16 13.48 2.35
CA LYS A 67 1.58 13.43 1.96
C LYS A 67 1.75 13.26 0.45
N MET A 68 0.93 12.40 -0.17
CA MET A 68 0.95 12.23 -1.63
C MET A 68 0.59 13.53 -2.36
N ARG A 69 -0.44 14.24 -1.90
CA ARG A 69 -0.82 15.53 -2.45
C ARG A 69 0.30 16.58 -2.30
N ASP A 70 0.90 16.65 -1.12
CA ASP A 70 2.00 17.58 -0.85
C ASP A 70 3.20 17.32 -1.77
N SER A 71 3.53 16.04 -2.01
CA SER A 71 4.59 15.63 -2.94
C SER A 71 4.27 16.04 -4.39
N VAL A 72 3.03 15.85 -4.83
CA VAL A 72 2.60 16.27 -6.18
C VAL A 72 2.67 17.78 -6.33
N GLN A 73 2.24 18.54 -5.32
CA GLN A 73 2.33 20.02 -5.35
C GLN A 73 3.78 20.50 -5.36
N ALA A 74 4.67 19.83 -4.61
CA ALA A 74 6.09 20.16 -4.62
C ALA A 74 6.71 19.86 -6.00
N LEU A 75 6.40 18.72 -6.60
CA LEU A 75 6.85 18.39 -7.96
C LEU A 75 6.34 19.41 -8.98
N LYS A 76 5.07 19.78 -8.91
CA LYS A 76 4.48 20.81 -9.78
C LYS A 76 5.27 22.15 -9.69
N ARG A 77 5.54 22.62 -8.48
CA ARG A 77 6.36 23.83 -8.27
C ARG A 77 7.75 23.73 -8.89
N CYS A 78 8.40 22.56 -8.75
CA CYS A 78 9.71 22.31 -9.38
C CYS A 78 9.64 22.39 -10.91
N CYS A 79 8.57 21.91 -11.52
CA CYS A 79 8.36 21.94 -12.97
C CYS A 79 8.01 23.34 -13.48
N GLU A 80 7.33 24.16 -12.68
CA GLU A 80 6.94 25.53 -13.02
C GLU A 80 8.11 26.52 -12.87
N ASP A 81 9.11 26.22 -12.05
CA ASP A 81 10.29 27.05 -11.85
C ASP A 81 11.32 26.85 -12.97
N GLN A 82 11.04 27.53 -14.11
CA GLN A 82 11.88 27.44 -15.31
C GLN A 82 13.25 28.13 -15.17
N GLN A 83 13.48 28.90 -14.12
CA GLN A 83 14.72 29.68 -13.95
C GLN A 83 15.82 28.98 -13.17
N SER A 84 15.52 27.85 -12.51
CA SER A 84 16.53 27.20 -11.70
C SER A 84 17.25 26.08 -12.43
N GLN A 85 18.53 26.33 -12.75
CA GLN A 85 19.49 25.24 -13.05
C GLN A 85 19.58 24.22 -11.88
N SER A 86 18.82 24.41 -10.82
CA SER A 86 18.83 23.63 -9.58
C SER A 86 17.62 22.75 -9.39
N TRP A 87 16.78 22.52 -10.41
CA TRP A 87 15.59 21.69 -10.30
C TRP A 87 15.91 20.29 -9.77
N LEU A 88 17.07 19.72 -10.14
CA LEU A 88 17.58 18.46 -9.60
C LEU A 88 17.83 18.53 -8.08
N LYS A 89 18.38 19.64 -7.59
CA LYS A 89 18.60 19.85 -6.15
C LYS A 89 17.28 19.97 -5.40
N THR A 90 16.31 20.64 -6.00
CA THR A 90 14.96 20.79 -5.44
C THR A 90 14.24 19.43 -5.40
N LEU A 91 14.38 18.60 -6.43
CA LEU A 91 13.86 17.23 -6.45
C LEU A 91 14.47 16.37 -5.33
N HIS A 92 15.77 16.46 -5.09
CA HIS A 92 16.43 15.74 -4.01
C HIS A 92 15.94 16.17 -2.61
N GLY A 93 15.46 17.39 -2.46
CA GLY A 93 14.87 17.87 -1.21
C GLY A 93 13.40 17.48 -1.01
N VAL A 94 12.73 16.99 -2.07
CA VAL A 94 11.31 16.58 -2.06
C VAL A 94 11.15 15.10 -1.80
N PHE A 95 12.10 14.30 -2.19
CA PHE A 95 12.17 12.86 -2.02
C PHE A 95 13.29 12.46 -1.05
#